data_b78359e3ed2abc71da323083020687ad
#
_entry.id   b78359e3ed2abc71da323083020687ad
#
_cell.length_a   1.000
_cell.length_b   1.000
_cell.length_c   1.000
_cell.angle_alpha   90.00
_cell.angle_beta   90.00
_cell.angle_gamma   90.00
#
_symmetry.space_group_name_H-M   'P 1'
#
loop_
_entity.id
_entity.type
_entity.pdbx_description
1 polymer ?
#
loop_
_entity_poly.entity_id
_entity_poly.type
_entity_poly.pdbx_seq_one_letter_code
_entity_poly.pdbx_strand_id
1 'polypeptide(L)'
;MQKTLIIFLLLITMISCAACQKQIQKQIPEANGSMSAEEISQTGFTELVPESYKTEAPRQGKVERLDYESQDYVRDGSVITKTAYVYTPYGYDEGDAETKYDIIYLMHGWGGHAGEYFDYTGTKNMFDHLIENGDIEPIIIVSATFYNENSDTGFGGSVDEFRAFHNDFENCLMPAVEGKYHTYAKSTTPEDLKASRDHRAFGGFSLGSVTTWLEFCHDYDYIHYFLPMSGSCWYYGTYGDFQIEKNVDFIEQLVKEQDLTAKGYFIYHAVGTNDAVKSQSLDMADEMLSRDMFTSDHYVFYQKEGGYHDLDAVQEYLYNALPVFFGSEK
;
A
#
# COMPACT_ATOMS: atom_id res chain seq x y z
N MET A 1 46.51 -3.00 -42.47
CA MET A 1 46.43 -3.15 -40.98
C MET A 1 44.98 -3.00 -40.56
N GLN A 2 44.30 -4.16 -40.47
CA GLN A 2 42.90 -4.25 -40.03
C GLN A 2 42.85 -4.27 -38.51
N LYS A 3 42.12 -3.36 -37.90
CA LYS A 3 41.77 -3.39 -36.47
C LYS A 3 40.45 -4.16 -36.29
N THR A 4 40.55 -5.36 -35.79
CA THR A 4 39.41 -6.21 -35.44
C THR A 4 38.79 -5.70 -34.17
N LEU A 5 37.52 -5.26 -34.24
CA LEU A 5 36.70 -4.84 -33.09
C LEU A 5 36.06 -6.11 -32.49
N ILE A 6 36.50 -6.49 -31.31
CA ILE A 6 35.89 -7.60 -30.55
C ILE A 6 34.71 -7.03 -29.79
N ILE A 7 33.51 -7.36 -30.25
CA ILE A 7 32.25 -7.10 -29.50
C ILE A 7 32.10 -8.23 -28.47
N PHE A 8 32.28 -7.90 -27.19
CA PHE A 8 31.92 -8.79 -26.09
C PHE A 8 30.40 -8.74 -25.95
N LEU A 9 29.70 -9.75 -26.45
CA LEU A 9 28.30 -10.01 -26.13
C LEU A 9 28.29 -10.67 -24.75
N LEU A 10 27.95 -9.88 -23.71
CA LEU A 10 27.59 -10.43 -22.42
C LEU A 10 26.18 -11.07 -22.56
N LEU A 11 26.12 -12.37 -22.79
CA LEU A 11 24.94 -13.17 -22.51
C LEU A 11 24.77 -13.22 -21.00
N ILE A 12 23.90 -12.37 -20.47
CA ILE A 12 23.34 -12.56 -19.13
C ILE A 12 22.39 -13.74 -19.25
N THR A 13 22.86 -14.92 -18.91
CA THR A 13 22.00 -16.07 -18.67
C THR A 13 21.15 -15.76 -17.44
N MET A 14 19.89 -15.43 -17.65
CA MET A 14 18.87 -15.49 -16.60
C MET A 14 18.76 -16.95 -16.16
N ILE A 15 19.53 -17.34 -15.18
CA ILE A 15 19.22 -18.50 -14.39
C ILE A 15 18.10 -18.07 -13.46
N SER A 16 16.84 -18.26 -13.91
CA SER A 16 15.69 -18.22 -13.04
C SER A 16 15.92 -19.29 -11.99
N CYS A 17 16.27 -18.88 -10.77
CA CYS A 17 16.49 -19.80 -9.68
C CYS A 17 15.14 -20.37 -9.23
N ALA A 18 14.68 -21.42 -9.95
CA ALA A 18 13.49 -22.20 -9.57
C ALA A 18 13.59 -22.78 -8.14
N ALA A 19 14.81 -22.79 -7.58
CA ALA A 19 15.05 -23.18 -6.19
C ALA A 19 14.65 -22.05 -5.21
N CYS A 20 14.87 -20.77 -5.56
CA CYS A 20 14.48 -19.64 -4.74
C CYS A 20 12.94 -19.48 -4.72
N GLN A 21 12.29 -19.63 -5.88
CA GLN A 21 10.82 -19.67 -5.98
C GLN A 21 10.20 -20.82 -5.18
N LYS A 22 10.83 -22.03 -5.23
CA LYS A 22 10.37 -23.16 -4.41
C LYS A 22 10.65 -22.99 -2.92
N GLN A 23 11.61 -22.17 -2.52
CA GLN A 23 11.94 -21.92 -1.13
C GLN A 23 10.99 -20.89 -0.53
N ILE A 24 10.62 -19.84 -1.26
CA ILE A 24 9.56 -18.89 -0.89
C ILE A 24 8.22 -19.62 -0.77
N GLN A 25 7.84 -20.45 -1.74
CA GLN A 25 6.63 -21.28 -1.69
C GLN A 25 6.59 -22.31 -0.53
N LYS A 26 7.75 -22.70 -0.01
CA LYS A 26 7.83 -23.66 1.10
C LYS A 26 7.74 -23.01 2.49
N GLN A 27 7.93 -21.69 2.58
CA GLN A 27 8.01 -20.95 3.83
C GLN A 27 6.74 -20.13 4.14
N ILE A 28 5.74 -20.13 3.22
CA ILE A 28 4.43 -19.54 3.52
C ILE A 28 3.69 -20.54 4.41
N PRO A 29 3.44 -20.24 5.70
CA PRO A 29 2.67 -21.14 6.57
C PRO A 29 1.24 -21.23 6.06
N GLU A 30 0.60 -22.39 6.23
CA GLU A 30 -0.83 -22.55 5.95
C GLU A 30 -1.62 -21.65 6.92
N ALA A 31 -2.31 -20.64 6.38
CA ALA A 31 -3.16 -19.76 7.16
C ALA A 31 -4.42 -20.50 7.60
N ASN A 32 -4.73 -20.45 8.89
CA ASN A 32 -5.96 -21.01 9.43
C ASN A 32 -7.03 -19.92 9.51
N GLY A 33 -8.01 -19.95 8.61
CA GLY A 33 -9.30 -19.44 9.00
C GLY A 33 -10.08 -18.45 8.17
N SER A 34 -9.64 -17.95 7.01
CA SER A 34 -10.58 -17.36 6.06
C SER A 34 -10.33 -17.92 4.66
N MET A 35 -11.40 -18.29 3.96
CA MET A 35 -11.31 -19.01 2.68
C MET A 35 -10.46 -18.27 1.63
N SER A 36 -10.55 -16.93 1.56
CA SER A 36 -9.80 -16.14 0.60
C SER A 36 -8.29 -16.04 0.92
N ALA A 37 -7.94 -15.84 2.18
CA ALA A 37 -6.54 -15.78 2.61
C ALA A 37 -5.87 -17.16 2.58
N GLU A 38 -6.62 -18.23 2.85
CA GLU A 38 -6.15 -19.60 2.89
C GLU A 38 -5.89 -20.16 1.48
N GLU A 39 -6.75 -19.87 0.51
CA GLU A 39 -6.56 -20.26 -0.88
C GLU A 39 -5.40 -19.49 -1.55
N ILE A 40 -5.28 -18.19 -1.29
CA ILE A 40 -4.20 -17.36 -1.81
C ILE A 40 -2.85 -17.77 -1.19
N SER A 41 -2.80 -18.05 0.11
CA SER A 41 -1.57 -18.46 0.81
C SER A 41 -0.99 -19.78 0.30
N GLN A 42 -1.81 -20.66 -0.27
CA GLN A 42 -1.34 -21.94 -0.83
C GLN A 42 -0.57 -21.77 -2.13
N THR A 43 -0.83 -20.73 -2.91
CA THR A 43 -0.22 -20.53 -4.24
C THR A 43 0.94 -19.53 -4.23
N GLY A 44 0.95 -18.56 -3.31
CA GLY A 44 1.90 -17.44 -3.31
C GLY A 44 1.68 -16.45 -4.47
N PHE A 45 0.54 -16.58 -5.18
CA PHE A 45 0.16 -15.73 -6.30
C PHE A 45 -1.21 -15.10 -6.06
N THR A 46 -1.39 -13.87 -6.58
CA THR A 46 -2.66 -13.16 -6.57
C THR A 46 -3.67 -13.78 -7.54
N GLU A 47 -4.94 -13.62 -7.24
CA GLU A 47 -6.01 -13.93 -8.18
C GLU A 47 -6.17 -12.79 -9.21
N LEU A 48 -6.61 -13.16 -10.41
CA LEU A 48 -6.84 -12.18 -11.48
C LEU A 48 -8.13 -11.40 -11.23
N VAL A 49 -8.07 -10.08 -11.43
CA VAL A 49 -9.28 -9.26 -11.45
C VAL A 49 -10.21 -9.71 -12.58
N PRO A 50 -11.47 -10.09 -12.30
CA PRO A 50 -12.41 -10.45 -13.34
C PRO A 50 -12.63 -9.31 -14.32
N GLU A 51 -12.73 -9.58 -15.61
CA GLU A 51 -12.99 -8.56 -16.63
C GLU A 51 -14.29 -7.76 -16.40
N SER A 52 -15.30 -8.39 -15.79
CA SER A 52 -16.54 -7.70 -15.39
C SER A 52 -16.31 -6.60 -14.36
N TYR A 53 -15.29 -6.72 -13.51
CA TYR A 53 -14.94 -5.72 -12.49
C TYR A 53 -14.27 -4.47 -13.06
N LYS A 54 -13.79 -4.53 -14.30
CA LYS A 54 -13.20 -3.38 -15.01
C LYS A 54 -14.23 -2.50 -15.70
N THR A 55 -15.50 -2.95 -15.76
CA THR A 55 -16.61 -2.20 -16.34
C THR A 55 -17.45 -1.53 -15.25
N GLU A 56 -18.31 -0.59 -15.62
CA GLU A 56 -19.18 0.11 -14.67
C GLU A 56 -20.09 -0.87 -13.90
N ALA A 57 -20.11 -0.77 -12.58
CA ALA A 57 -21.04 -1.49 -11.73
C ALA A 57 -22.44 -0.85 -11.77
N PRO A 58 -23.52 -1.62 -11.50
CA PRO A 58 -24.87 -1.09 -11.44
C PRO A 58 -25.07 0.01 -10.39
N ARG A 59 -24.38 -0.11 -9.24
CA ARG A 59 -24.34 0.89 -8.18
C ARG A 59 -22.92 1.41 -8.06
N GLN A 60 -22.77 2.71 -8.11
CA GLN A 60 -21.46 3.35 -8.18
C GLN A 60 -21.29 4.34 -7.02
N GLY A 61 -20.11 4.30 -6.42
CA GLY A 61 -19.67 5.32 -5.51
C GLY A 61 -19.28 6.61 -6.23
N LYS A 62 -18.93 7.63 -5.47
CA LYS A 62 -18.54 8.95 -5.97
C LYS A 62 -17.09 9.23 -5.60
N VAL A 63 -16.39 9.95 -6.48
CA VAL A 63 -15.06 10.50 -6.21
C VAL A 63 -15.18 12.00 -6.13
N GLU A 64 -14.69 12.59 -5.05
CA GLU A 64 -14.68 14.03 -4.83
C GLU A 64 -13.26 14.51 -4.55
N ARG A 65 -12.96 15.73 -5.02
CA ARG A 65 -11.73 16.43 -4.67
C ARG A 65 -11.87 17.04 -3.27
N LEU A 66 -10.86 16.82 -2.44
CA LEU A 66 -10.70 17.45 -1.13
C LEU A 66 -9.42 18.28 -1.13
N ASP A 67 -9.57 19.60 -1.01
CA ASP A 67 -8.44 20.47 -0.72
C ASP A 67 -8.35 20.68 0.80
N TYR A 68 -7.14 20.56 1.36
CA TYR A 68 -6.91 20.70 2.79
C TYR A 68 -5.65 21.52 3.08
N GLU A 69 -5.64 22.17 4.23
CA GLU A 69 -4.49 22.91 4.72
C GLU A 69 -3.43 21.95 5.25
N SER A 70 -2.18 22.17 4.87
CA SER A 70 -1.01 21.42 5.27
C SER A 70 0.18 22.35 5.52
N GLN A 71 1.32 21.77 5.81
CA GLN A 71 2.60 22.47 5.96
C GLN A 71 3.64 21.92 4.99
N ASP A 72 4.57 22.76 4.57
CA ASP A 72 5.73 22.33 3.80
C ASP A 72 6.77 21.72 4.74
N TYR A 73 6.58 20.43 5.07
CA TYR A 73 7.43 19.70 6.02
C TYR A 73 8.87 19.47 5.54
N VAL A 74 9.13 19.65 4.25
CA VAL A 74 10.46 19.46 3.65
C VAL A 74 11.28 20.73 3.69
N ARG A 75 10.64 21.93 3.69
CA ARG A 75 11.33 23.22 3.53
C ARG A 75 11.22 24.09 4.78
N ASP A 76 10.31 25.01 4.79
CA ASP A 76 10.26 26.09 5.77
C ASP A 76 9.07 26.01 6.74
N GLY A 77 8.24 24.99 6.61
CA GLY A 77 7.04 24.83 7.43
C GLY A 77 5.91 25.81 7.11
N SER A 78 5.99 26.50 5.96
CA SER A 78 4.93 27.40 5.53
C SER A 78 3.61 26.65 5.30
N VAL A 79 2.49 27.34 5.55
CA VAL A 79 1.16 26.80 5.26
C VAL A 79 0.97 26.71 3.75
N ILE A 80 0.55 25.53 3.30
CA ILE A 80 0.25 25.22 1.90
C ILE A 80 -1.12 24.57 1.77
N THR A 81 -1.67 24.53 0.57
CA THR A 81 -2.86 23.74 0.27
C THR A 81 -2.45 22.49 -0.49
N LYS A 82 -2.87 21.33 0.02
CA LYS A 82 -2.72 20.05 -0.68
C LYS A 82 -4.07 19.51 -1.12
N THR A 83 -4.05 18.56 -2.04
CA THR A 83 -5.25 17.94 -2.60
C THR A 83 -5.21 16.43 -2.39
N ALA A 84 -6.32 15.85 -1.99
CA ALA A 84 -6.61 14.42 -2.07
C ALA A 84 -7.91 14.21 -2.86
N TYR A 85 -8.11 12.98 -3.36
CA TYR A 85 -9.39 12.55 -3.92
C TYR A 85 -9.97 11.48 -3.03
N VAL A 86 -11.25 11.61 -2.72
CA VAL A 86 -11.95 10.73 -1.80
C VAL A 86 -13.11 10.04 -2.50
N TYR A 87 -13.05 8.72 -2.55
CA TYR A 87 -14.17 7.88 -2.97
C TYR A 87 -15.05 7.57 -1.77
N THR A 88 -16.34 7.78 -1.94
CA THR A 88 -17.39 7.32 -1.02
C THR A 88 -18.25 6.26 -1.70
N PRO A 89 -18.63 5.17 -1.00
CA PRO A 89 -19.37 4.07 -1.60
C PRO A 89 -20.79 4.48 -2.00
N TYR A 90 -21.43 3.67 -2.86
CA TYR A 90 -22.84 3.86 -3.17
C TYR A 90 -23.69 3.89 -1.89
N GLY A 91 -24.59 4.84 -1.81
CA GLY A 91 -25.46 5.02 -0.64
C GLY A 91 -24.84 5.78 0.52
N TYR A 92 -23.60 6.24 0.40
CA TYR A 92 -23.02 7.15 1.39
C TYR A 92 -23.89 8.42 1.51
N ASP A 93 -24.31 8.72 2.74
CA ASP A 93 -25.13 9.88 3.06
C ASP A 93 -24.42 10.74 4.12
N GLU A 94 -24.03 11.94 3.75
CA GLU A 94 -23.38 12.90 4.66
C GLU A 94 -24.25 13.27 5.86
N GLY A 95 -25.58 13.10 5.75
CA GLY A 95 -26.54 13.36 6.84
C GLY A 95 -26.66 12.19 7.84
N ASP A 96 -26.19 11.00 7.49
CA ASP A 96 -26.27 9.80 8.34
C ASP A 96 -24.98 9.60 9.15
N ALA A 97 -24.86 10.33 10.25
CA ALA A 97 -23.70 10.22 11.12
C ALA A 97 -23.60 8.90 11.93
N GLU A 98 -24.62 8.05 11.89
CA GLU A 98 -24.64 6.78 12.61
C GLU A 98 -23.89 5.69 11.83
N THR A 99 -23.98 5.70 10.49
CA THR A 99 -23.25 4.76 9.64
C THR A 99 -21.77 5.13 9.59
N LYS A 100 -20.90 4.16 9.88
CA LYS A 100 -19.44 4.30 9.91
C LYS A 100 -18.80 3.42 8.85
N TYR A 101 -17.68 3.89 8.32
CA TYR A 101 -16.97 3.26 7.22
C TYR A 101 -15.50 3.04 7.60
N ASP A 102 -14.98 1.88 7.26
CA ASP A 102 -13.54 1.65 7.20
C ASP A 102 -12.91 2.54 6.13
N ILE A 103 -11.61 2.78 6.23
CA ILE A 103 -10.92 3.70 5.33
C ILE A 103 -9.56 3.19 4.92
N ILE A 104 -9.22 3.37 3.64
CA ILE A 104 -7.87 3.15 3.13
C ILE A 104 -7.32 4.41 2.47
N TYR A 105 -6.07 4.74 2.79
CA TYR A 105 -5.29 5.78 2.12
C TYR A 105 -4.34 5.14 1.11
N LEU A 106 -4.30 5.65 -0.12
CA LEU A 106 -3.50 5.13 -1.21
C LEU A 106 -2.51 6.18 -1.71
N MET A 107 -1.24 5.79 -1.82
CA MET A 107 -0.14 6.65 -2.24
C MET A 107 0.43 6.21 -3.58
N HIS A 108 0.56 7.16 -4.51
CA HIS A 108 1.10 6.97 -5.86
C HIS A 108 2.62 6.72 -5.87
N GLY A 109 3.14 6.33 -7.04
CA GLY A 109 4.58 6.19 -7.31
C GLY A 109 5.27 7.50 -7.70
N TRP A 110 6.53 7.40 -8.13
CA TRP A 110 7.27 8.55 -8.64
C TRP A 110 6.58 9.17 -9.86
N GLY A 111 6.43 10.49 -9.84
CA GLY A 111 5.79 11.23 -10.91
C GLY A 111 4.27 11.09 -10.98
N GLY A 112 3.66 10.38 -10.03
CA GLY A 112 2.21 10.27 -9.89
C GLY A 112 1.56 11.50 -9.24
N HIS A 113 0.28 11.42 -8.94
CA HIS A 113 -0.50 12.53 -8.39
C HIS A 113 -1.70 12.03 -7.57
N ALA A 114 -2.33 12.92 -6.80
CA ALA A 114 -3.42 12.58 -5.89
C ALA A 114 -4.61 11.85 -6.54
N GLY A 115 -4.89 12.04 -7.84
CA GLY A 115 -6.01 11.40 -8.55
C GLY A 115 -5.70 10.04 -9.17
N GLU A 116 -4.44 9.60 -9.14
CA GLU A 116 -3.94 8.52 -10.00
C GLU A 116 -4.76 7.22 -9.92
N TYR A 117 -5.17 6.81 -8.73
CA TYR A 117 -5.95 5.58 -8.54
C TYR A 117 -7.36 5.64 -9.13
N PHE A 118 -7.92 6.83 -9.29
CA PHE A 118 -9.26 7.04 -9.85
C PHE A 118 -9.21 7.43 -11.34
N ASP A 119 -8.10 8.00 -11.80
CA ASP A 119 -7.89 8.32 -13.22
C ASP A 119 -7.58 7.06 -14.04
N TYR A 120 -7.03 6.02 -13.40
CA TYR A 120 -6.77 4.76 -14.07
C TYR A 120 -8.06 3.98 -14.32
N THR A 121 -8.30 3.71 -15.58
CA THR A 121 -9.53 3.04 -16.03
C THR A 121 -9.71 1.68 -15.36
N GLY A 122 -10.85 1.48 -14.73
CA GLY A 122 -11.25 0.23 -14.11
C GLY A 122 -10.97 0.12 -12.61
N THR A 123 -10.07 0.91 -12.02
CA THR A 123 -9.79 0.81 -10.57
C THR A 123 -11.01 1.19 -9.73
N LYS A 124 -11.66 2.33 -10.03
CA LYS A 124 -12.92 2.70 -9.37
C LYS A 124 -14.02 1.66 -9.60
N ASN A 125 -14.15 1.17 -10.84
CA ASN A 125 -15.15 0.15 -11.17
C ASN A 125 -14.91 -1.13 -10.35
N MET A 126 -13.67 -1.54 -10.15
CA MET A 126 -13.31 -2.68 -9.31
C MET A 126 -13.75 -2.45 -7.85
N PHE A 127 -13.54 -1.27 -7.28
CA PHE A 127 -14.03 -0.95 -5.93
C PHE A 127 -15.56 -1.03 -5.85
N ASP A 128 -16.25 -0.45 -6.84
CA ASP A 128 -17.71 -0.52 -6.92
C ASP A 128 -18.22 -1.98 -6.96
N HIS A 129 -17.56 -2.86 -7.74
CA HIS A 129 -17.92 -4.27 -7.82
C HIS A 129 -17.62 -5.06 -6.56
N LEU A 130 -16.47 -4.83 -5.93
CA LEU A 130 -16.13 -5.47 -4.65
C LEU A 130 -17.20 -5.20 -3.59
N ILE A 131 -17.65 -3.94 -3.49
CA ILE A 131 -18.71 -3.52 -2.57
C ILE A 131 -20.07 -4.07 -3.00
N GLU A 132 -20.42 -3.95 -4.30
CA GLU A 132 -21.71 -4.41 -4.85
C GLU A 132 -21.95 -5.91 -4.63
N ASN A 133 -20.89 -6.72 -4.78
CA ASN A 133 -20.94 -8.17 -4.64
C ASN A 133 -20.81 -8.64 -3.18
N GLY A 134 -20.51 -7.73 -2.25
CA GLY A 134 -20.29 -8.04 -0.84
C GLY A 134 -18.97 -8.79 -0.59
N ASP A 135 -17.96 -8.60 -1.47
CA ASP A 135 -16.62 -9.12 -1.25
C ASP A 135 -15.91 -8.32 -0.17
N ILE A 136 -16.26 -7.04 -0.05
CA ILE A 136 -15.86 -6.15 1.05
C ILE A 136 -17.07 -5.38 1.57
N GLU A 137 -16.98 -4.94 2.84
CA GLU A 137 -17.90 -3.95 3.37
C GLU A 137 -17.74 -2.61 2.63
N PRO A 138 -18.76 -1.72 2.62
CA PRO A 138 -18.61 -0.38 2.07
C PRO A 138 -17.50 0.40 2.78
N ILE A 139 -16.51 0.90 2.02
CA ILE A 139 -15.34 1.60 2.54
C ILE A 139 -15.16 2.99 1.91
N ILE A 140 -14.43 3.87 2.59
CA ILE A 140 -13.92 5.13 2.06
C ILE A 140 -12.51 4.89 1.52
N ILE A 141 -12.21 5.42 0.32
CA ILE A 141 -10.88 5.28 -0.28
C ILE A 141 -10.32 6.67 -0.58
N VAL A 142 -9.13 6.96 -0.07
CA VAL A 142 -8.45 8.24 -0.26
C VAL A 142 -7.23 8.04 -1.14
N SER A 143 -7.18 8.73 -2.27
CA SER A 143 -5.97 8.81 -3.10
C SER A 143 -5.27 10.13 -2.78
N ALA A 144 -4.08 10.04 -2.20
CA ALA A 144 -3.30 11.16 -1.70
C ALA A 144 -2.02 11.39 -2.50
N THR A 145 -1.27 12.44 -2.15
CA THR A 145 0.05 12.73 -2.73
C THR A 145 1.02 13.21 -1.67
N PHE A 146 2.27 12.74 -1.73
CA PHE A 146 3.34 13.32 -0.92
C PHE A 146 3.87 14.65 -1.53
N TYR A 147 3.56 14.96 -2.79
CA TYR A 147 3.95 16.24 -3.41
C TYR A 147 3.08 17.41 -2.94
N ASN A 148 3.65 18.60 -3.05
CA ASN A 148 2.99 19.88 -2.95
C ASN A 148 3.44 20.82 -4.10
N GLU A 149 2.94 22.04 -4.15
CA GLU A 149 3.25 23.01 -5.21
C GLU A 149 4.74 23.43 -5.28
N ASN A 150 5.49 23.25 -4.18
CA ASN A 150 6.90 23.59 -4.06
C ASN A 150 7.83 22.37 -4.27
N SER A 151 7.28 21.18 -4.48
CA SER A 151 8.05 19.95 -4.55
C SER A 151 8.99 19.91 -5.76
N ASP A 152 10.23 19.47 -5.51
CA ASP A 152 11.07 18.94 -6.58
C ASP A 152 10.59 17.54 -6.94
N THR A 153 9.90 17.40 -8.07
CA THR A 153 9.35 16.13 -8.56
C THR A 153 10.40 15.25 -9.26
N GLY A 154 11.66 15.68 -9.32
CA GLY A 154 12.78 14.82 -9.69
C GLY A 154 12.92 13.65 -8.68
N PHE A 155 13.52 12.54 -9.12
CA PHE A 155 13.62 11.35 -8.27
C PHE A 155 14.29 11.65 -6.93
N GLY A 156 15.38 12.42 -6.92
CA GLY A 156 16.10 12.80 -5.70
C GLY A 156 15.28 13.69 -4.75
N GLY A 157 14.55 14.68 -5.30
CA GLY A 157 13.66 15.54 -4.52
C GLY A 157 12.48 14.80 -3.92
N SER A 158 11.94 13.82 -4.65
CA SER A 158 10.85 12.96 -4.17
C SER A 158 11.22 12.19 -2.89
N VAL A 159 12.50 11.91 -2.65
CA VAL A 159 12.95 11.19 -1.43
C VAL A 159 12.63 11.99 -0.17
N ASP A 160 12.86 13.28 -0.17
CA ASP A 160 12.57 14.13 0.98
C ASP A 160 11.06 14.27 1.18
N GLU A 161 10.29 14.36 0.10
CA GLU A 161 8.82 14.50 0.13
C GLU A 161 8.17 13.27 0.76
N PHE A 162 8.46 12.05 0.26
CA PHE A 162 7.82 10.85 0.81
C PHE A 162 8.31 10.52 2.23
N ARG A 163 9.53 10.90 2.60
CA ARG A 163 10.04 10.71 3.97
C ARG A 163 9.38 11.62 4.99
N ALA A 164 8.98 12.82 4.57
CA ALA A 164 8.31 13.78 5.43
C ALA A 164 6.79 13.55 5.51
N PHE A 165 6.24 12.68 4.63
CA PHE A 165 4.80 12.55 4.44
C PHE A 165 4.04 12.10 5.69
N HIS A 166 4.62 11.27 6.55
CA HIS A 166 4.01 10.87 7.83
C HIS A 166 3.56 12.09 8.68
N ASN A 167 4.31 13.21 8.63
CA ASN A 167 3.92 14.43 9.35
C ASN A 167 2.65 15.05 8.75
N ASP A 168 2.53 15.08 7.40
CA ASP A 168 1.32 15.54 6.73
C ASP A 168 0.14 14.59 6.99
N PHE A 169 0.41 13.28 6.94
CA PHE A 169 -0.60 12.26 7.17
C PHE A 169 -1.25 12.40 8.54
N GLU A 170 -0.47 12.37 9.62
CA GLU A 170 -1.04 12.41 10.98
C GLU A 170 -1.60 13.77 11.37
N ASN A 171 -0.99 14.88 10.91
CA ASN A 171 -1.35 16.22 11.39
C ASN A 171 -2.32 16.97 10.48
N CYS A 172 -2.43 16.60 9.21
CA CYS A 172 -3.19 17.36 8.22
C CYS A 172 -4.18 16.49 7.43
N LEU A 173 -3.71 15.51 6.65
CA LEU A 173 -4.55 14.72 5.74
C LEU A 173 -5.60 13.89 6.50
N MET A 174 -5.18 13.05 7.44
CA MET A 174 -6.08 12.18 8.19
C MET A 174 -7.11 13.00 8.99
N PRO A 175 -6.75 14.05 9.76
CA PRO A 175 -7.74 14.94 10.40
C PRO A 175 -8.69 15.62 9.42
N ALA A 176 -8.22 16.07 8.24
CA ALA A 176 -9.06 16.73 7.25
C ALA A 176 -10.09 15.77 6.63
N VAL A 177 -9.67 14.54 6.33
CA VAL A 177 -10.56 13.52 5.78
C VAL A 177 -11.54 13.02 6.83
N GLU A 178 -11.04 12.54 7.97
CA GLU A 178 -11.89 11.91 8.99
C GLU A 178 -12.71 12.89 9.81
N GLY A 179 -12.39 14.18 9.73
CA GLY A 179 -13.25 15.25 10.22
C GLY A 179 -14.42 15.58 9.29
N LYS A 180 -14.33 15.19 8.00
CA LYS A 180 -15.37 15.46 7.01
C LYS A 180 -16.24 14.23 6.72
N TYR A 181 -15.65 13.03 6.66
CA TYR A 181 -16.33 11.80 6.28
C TYR A 181 -16.59 10.89 7.50
N HIS A 182 -17.62 10.05 7.43
CA HIS A 182 -18.09 9.23 8.53
C HIS A 182 -17.23 7.97 8.70
N THR A 183 -16.09 8.10 9.33
CA THR A 183 -15.23 6.98 9.72
C THR A 183 -15.51 6.53 11.15
N TYR A 184 -14.79 5.53 11.63
CA TYR A 184 -14.88 5.08 13.02
C TYR A 184 -14.22 6.04 14.03
N ALA A 185 -13.47 7.05 13.59
CA ALA A 185 -12.94 8.07 14.46
C ALA A 185 -14.08 8.93 15.05
N LYS A 186 -14.07 9.10 16.37
CA LYS A 186 -15.08 9.91 17.05
C LYS A 186 -14.85 11.41 16.91
N SER A 187 -13.61 11.80 16.79
CA SER A 187 -13.15 13.15 16.49
C SER A 187 -11.77 13.10 15.83
N THR A 188 -11.24 14.26 15.49
CA THR A 188 -9.90 14.39 14.86
C THR A 188 -8.79 14.60 15.89
N THR A 189 -9.03 14.35 17.18
CA THR A 189 -7.95 14.34 18.17
C THR A 189 -7.05 13.12 17.97
N PRO A 190 -5.75 13.21 18.26
CA PRO A 190 -4.83 12.08 18.15
C PRO A 190 -5.33 10.84 18.90
N GLU A 191 -5.96 11.01 20.06
CA GLU A 191 -6.47 9.92 20.88
C GLU A 191 -7.61 9.16 20.18
N ASP A 192 -8.58 9.90 19.59
CA ASP A 192 -9.72 9.29 18.89
C ASP A 192 -9.31 8.68 17.56
N LEU A 193 -8.36 9.31 16.84
CA LEU A 193 -7.80 8.76 15.62
C LEU A 193 -7.00 7.45 15.88
N LYS A 194 -6.24 7.38 16.98
CA LYS A 194 -5.57 6.15 17.41
C LYS A 194 -6.55 5.09 17.87
N ALA A 195 -7.62 5.48 18.55
CA ALA A 195 -8.64 4.54 19.01
C ALA A 195 -9.42 3.86 17.87
N SER A 196 -9.44 4.47 16.68
CA SER A 196 -10.07 3.91 15.47
C SER A 196 -9.08 3.22 14.50
N ARG A 197 -7.83 2.97 14.93
CA ARG A 197 -6.78 2.43 14.06
C ARG A 197 -7.13 1.12 13.37
N ASP A 198 -7.90 0.25 14.02
CA ASP A 198 -8.26 -1.07 13.48
C ASP A 198 -9.20 -1.00 12.26
N HIS A 199 -9.72 0.19 11.99
CA HIS A 199 -10.56 0.52 10.84
C HIS A 199 -9.81 1.29 9.74
N ARG A 200 -8.46 1.32 9.79
CA ARG A 200 -7.65 2.12 8.87
C ARG A 200 -6.56 1.31 8.21
N ALA A 201 -6.47 1.47 6.88
CA ALA A 201 -5.40 0.93 6.06
C ALA A 201 -4.59 2.04 5.37
N PHE A 202 -3.35 1.73 5.04
CA PHE A 202 -2.51 2.53 4.17
C PHE A 202 -1.83 1.63 3.14
N GLY A 203 -1.84 2.04 1.87
CA GLY A 203 -1.19 1.30 0.81
C GLY A 203 -0.57 2.23 -0.24
N GLY A 204 0.36 1.71 -1.02
CA GLY A 204 0.97 2.52 -2.06
C GLY A 204 1.85 1.73 -3.01
N PHE A 205 2.04 2.29 -4.20
CA PHE A 205 2.76 1.67 -5.31
C PHE A 205 4.12 2.33 -5.53
N SER A 206 5.17 1.53 -5.77
CA SER A 206 6.52 2.04 -6.10
C SER A 206 7.08 2.93 -4.98
N LEU A 207 7.30 4.23 -5.20
CA LEU A 207 7.64 5.16 -4.10
C LEU A 207 6.52 5.22 -3.05
N GLY A 208 5.26 5.03 -3.44
CA GLY A 208 4.15 4.87 -2.49
C GLY A 208 4.27 3.60 -1.63
N SER A 209 4.87 2.52 -2.15
CA SER A 209 5.22 1.34 -1.35
C SER A 209 6.28 1.68 -0.30
N VAL A 210 7.30 2.44 -0.70
CA VAL A 210 8.29 2.95 0.26
C VAL A 210 7.63 3.82 1.32
N THR A 211 6.72 4.73 0.91
CA THR A 211 5.91 5.52 1.85
C THR A 211 5.12 4.63 2.80
N THR A 212 4.46 3.57 2.29
CA THR A 212 3.70 2.62 3.13
C THR A 212 4.56 1.97 4.21
N TRP A 213 5.80 1.58 3.87
CA TRP A 213 6.74 1.07 4.87
C TRP A 213 7.16 2.12 5.89
N LEU A 214 7.29 3.40 5.47
CA LEU A 214 7.60 4.48 6.39
C LEU A 214 6.42 4.80 7.30
N GLU A 215 5.17 4.77 6.79
CA GLU A 215 3.97 4.89 7.62
C GLU A 215 3.89 3.74 8.65
N PHE A 216 4.28 2.51 8.27
CA PHE A 216 4.42 1.43 9.26
C PHE A 216 5.44 1.77 10.34
N CYS A 217 6.54 2.42 9.98
CA CYS A 217 7.59 2.79 10.94
C CYS A 217 7.22 3.98 11.84
N HIS A 218 6.32 4.87 11.39
CA HIS A 218 5.98 6.12 12.09
C HIS A 218 4.55 6.09 12.66
N ASP A 219 3.58 5.60 11.89
CA ASP A 219 2.14 5.75 12.16
C ASP A 219 1.43 4.44 12.54
N TYR A 220 2.17 3.44 13.02
CA TYR A 220 1.62 2.16 13.48
C TYR A 220 0.53 2.31 14.55
N ASP A 221 0.51 3.40 15.32
CA ASP A 221 -0.53 3.70 16.31
C ASP A 221 -1.83 4.20 15.67
N TYR A 222 -1.78 4.63 14.41
CA TYR A 222 -2.94 5.13 13.66
C TYR A 222 -3.46 4.12 12.63
N ILE A 223 -2.64 3.17 12.16
CA ILE A 223 -2.93 2.28 11.03
C ILE A 223 -2.78 0.82 11.47
N HIS A 224 -3.74 -0.02 11.07
CA HIS A 224 -3.70 -1.46 11.32
C HIS A 224 -3.20 -2.24 10.10
N TYR A 225 -3.69 -1.91 8.90
CA TYR A 225 -3.44 -2.65 7.66
C TYR A 225 -2.51 -1.88 6.73
N PHE A 226 -1.48 -2.57 6.21
CA PHE A 226 -0.49 -1.97 5.33
C PHE A 226 -0.38 -2.77 4.04
N LEU A 227 -0.41 -2.07 2.88
CA LEU A 227 -0.32 -2.65 1.54
C LEU A 227 0.85 -2.04 0.75
N PRO A 228 2.11 -2.41 1.04
CA PRO A 228 3.24 -2.02 0.22
C PRO A 228 3.23 -2.79 -1.11
N MET A 229 3.14 -2.08 -2.26
CA MET A 229 3.05 -2.63 -3.60
C MET A 229 4.29 -2.26 -4.42
N SER A 230 5.11 -3.25 -4.79
CA SER A 230 6.30 -3.09 -5.65
C SER A 230 7.37 -2.15 -5.08
N GLY A 231 7.82 -2.41 -3.85
CA GLY A 231 8.89 -1.68 -3.17
C GLY A 231 9.27 -2.31 -1.84
N SER A 232 10.34 -1.78 -1.21
CA SER A 232 10.84 -2.19 0.10
C SER A 232 10.88 -1.04 1.08
N CYS A 233 11.18 -1.31 2.34
CA CYS A 233 11.42 -0.27 3.33
C CYS A 233 12.72 0.48 3.06
N TRP A 234 12.66 1.83 3.03
CA TRP A 234 13.83 2.70 2.92
C TRP A 234 13.96 3.62 4.13
N TYR A 235 13.62 3.15 5.32
CA TYR A 235 13.86 3.88 6.56
C TYR A 235 15.35 4.14 6.71
N TYR A 236 16.17 3.12 6.45
CA TYR A 236 17.59 3.24 6.19
C TYR A 236 17.88 3.00 4.70
N GLY A 237 18.82 3.77 4.15
CA GLY A 237 19.23 3.62 2.74
C GLY A 237 18.37 4.40 1.74
N THR A 238 18.49 4.04 0.47
CA THR A 238 17.82 4.68 -0.66
C THR A 238 17.87 3.76 -1.88
N TYR A 239 17.41 4.22 -3.04
CA TYR A 239 17.47 3.45 -4.28
C TYR A 239 18.91 3.00 -4.60
N GLY A 240 19.07 1.68 -4.80
CA GLY A 240 20.36 1.05 -5.08
C GLY A 240 21.18 0.69 -3.83
N ASP A 241 20.80 1.19 -2.66
CA ASP A 241 21.36 0.83 -1.35
C ASP A 241 20.21 0.62 -0.35
N PHE A 242 19.49 -0.47 -0.48
CA PHE A 242 18.21 -0.70 0.20
C PHE A 242 18.34 -1.05 1.67
N GLN A 243 19.54 -1.41 2.15
CA GLN A 243 19.80 -1.73 3.57
C GLN A 243 18.77 -2.71 4.16
N ILE A 244 18.38 -3.75 3.42
CA ILE A 244 17.23 -4.62 3.71
C ILE A 244 17.31 -5.21 5.12
N GLU A 245 18.41 -5.90 5.47
CA GLU A 245 18.60 -6.52 6.79
C GLU A 245 18.43 -5.49 7.91
N LYS A 246 19.03 -4.32 7.75
CA LYS A 246 18.96 -3.24 8.74
C LYS A 246 17.54 -2.68 8.91
N ASN A 247 16.78 -2.58 7.83
CA ASN A 247 15.38 -2.17 7.87
C ASN A 247 14.52 -3.21 8.58
N VAL A 248 14.73 -4.49 8.29
CA VAL A 248 13.99 -5.58 8.95
C VAL A 248 14.35 -5.68 10.43
N ASP A 249 15.64 -5.53 10.79
CA ASP A 249 16.05 -5.46 12.20
C ASP A 249 15.35 -4.31 12.96
N PHE A 250 15.24 -3.14 12.31
CA PHE A 250 14.52 -2.00 12.89
C PHE A 250 13.02 -2.29 13.04
N ILE A 251 12.38 -2.86 12.02
CA ILE A 251 10.96 -3.24 12.07
C ILE A 251 10.72 -4.28 13.17
N GLU A 252 11.57 -5.30 13.26
CA GLU A 252 11.50 -6.32 14.32
C GLU A 252 11.62 -5.70 15.72
N GLN A 253 12.57 -4.79 15.90
CA GLN A 253 12.73 -4.05 17.15
C GLN A 253 11.50 -3.19 17.47
N LEU A 254 10.98 -2.44 16.49
CA LEU A 254 9.79 -1.61 16.62
C LEU A 254 8.58 -2.44 17.07
N VAL A 255 8.32 -3.57 16.39
CA VAL A 255 7.21 -4.47 16.73
C VAL A 255 7.32 -4.98 18.17
N LYS A 256 8.52 -5.34 18.62
CA LYS A 256 8.77 -5.79 20.00
C LYS A 256 8.60 -4.67 21.03
N GLU A 257 9.19 -3.51 20.78
CA GLU A 257 9.19 -2.38 21.73
C GLU A 257 7.80 -1.76 21.89
N GLN A 258 7.02 -1.75 20.82
CA GLN A 258 5.66 -1.20 20.82
C GLN A 258 4.57 -2.23 21.10
N ASP A 259 4.95 -3.51 21.33
CA ASP A 259 4.02 -4.63 21.54
C ASP A 259 2.97 -4.74 20.42
N LEU A 260 3.40 -4.53 19.17
CA LEU A 260 2.47 -4.51 18.02
C LEU A 260 1.83 -5.87 17.76
N THR A 261 2.52 -6.97 18.09
CA THR A 261 1.93 -8.31 17.98
C THR A 261 0.65 -8.45 18.83
N ALA A 262 0.65 -7.90 20.05
CA ALA A 262 -0.54 -7.90 20.91
C ALA A 262 -1.58 -6.85 20.53
N LYS A 263 -1.14 -5.68 19.99
CA LYS A 263 -2.03 -4.63 19.48
C LYS A 263 -2.71 -5.02 18.17
N GLY A 264 -2.15 -5.97 17.42
CA GLY A 264 -2.54 -6.32 16.08
C GLY A 264 -1.95 -5.37 15.02
N TYR A 265 -1.52 -5.91 13.91
CA TYR A 265 -1.18 -5.24 12.64
C TYR A 265 -1.17 -6.29 11.54
N PHE A 266 -1.31 -5.84 10.29
CA PHE A 266 -1.22 -6.76 9.17
C PHE A 266 -0.56 -6.07 7.96
N ILE A 267 0.41 -6.73 7.36
CA ILE A 267 1.12 -6.27 6.17
C ILE A 267 0.86 -7.25 5.02
N TYR A 268 0.21 -6.77 3.96
CA TYR A 268 0.05 -7.48 2.69
C TYR A 268 1.05 -6.91 1.67
N HIS A 269 2.19 -7.55 1.52
CA HIS A 269 3.25 -7.10 0.61
C HIS A 269 3.09 -7.77 -0.76
N ALA A 270 3.12 -7.01 -1.85
CA ALA A 270 2.89 -7.54 -3.20
C ALA A 270 3.88 -7.01 -4.25
N VAL A 271 4.20 -7.86 -5.25
CA VAL A 271 5.04 -7.47 -6.40
C VAL A 271 4.77 -8.36 -7.63
N GLY A 272 4.95 -7.83 -8.83
CA GLY A 272 4.84 -8.60 -10.08
C GLY A 272 6.07 -9.44 -10.40
N THR A 273 5.89 -10.62 -10.99
CA THR A 273 7.01 -11.50 -11.38
C THR A 273 7.87 -10.92 -12.50
N ASN A 274 7.33 -10.00 -13.31
CA ASN A 274 8.03 -9.26 -14.36
C ASN A 274 8.32 -7.80 -13.97
N ASP A 275 8.09 -7.42 -12.72
CA ASP A 275 8.36 -6.07 -12.23
C ASP A 275 9.87 -5.78 -12.27
N ALA A 276 10.23 -4.61 -12.84
CA ALA A 276 11.64 -4.23 -13.01
C ALA A 276 12.37 -3.96 -11.68
N VAL A 277 11.61 -3.63 -10.62
CA VAL A 277 12.16 -3.33 -9.29
C VAL A 277 11.88 -4.45 -8.27
N LYS A 278 11.40 -5.60 -8.71
CA LYS A 278 10.98 -6.70 -7.84
C LYS A 278 12.06 -7.21 -6.89
N SER A 279 13.34 -7.08 -7.24
CA SER A 279 14.43 -7.61 -6.41
C SER A 279 14.37 -7.07 -4.98
N GLN A 280 14.13 -5.78 -4.81
CA GLN A 280 14.04 -5.18 -3.47
C GLN A 280 12.84 -5.71 -2.66
N SER A 281 11.70 -5.99 -3.32
CA SER A 281 10.54 -6.59 -2.66
C SER A 281 10.79 -8.05 -2.29
N LEU A 282 11.46 -8.81 -3.16
CA LEU A 282 11.84 -10.20 -2.88
C LEU A 282 12.84 -10.28 -1.72
N ASP A 283 13.90 -9.48 -1.77
CA ASP A 283 14.91 -9.43 -0.70
C ASP A 283 14.26 -9.03 0.65
N MET A 284 13.33 -8.06 0.62
CA MET A 284 12.58 -7.65 1.81
C MET A 284 11.69 -8.78 2.34
N ALA A 285 10.98 -9.48 1.45
CA ALA A 285 10.12 -10.59 1.83
C ALA A 285 10.92 -11.77 2.39
N ASP A 286 12.03 -12.13 1.74
CA ASP A 286 12.91 -13.20 2.22
C ASP A 286 13.43 -12.89 3.62
N GLU A 287 13.88 -11.66 3.86
CA GLU A 287 14.39 -11.25 5.17
C GLU A 287 13.29 -11.21 6.23
N MET A 288 12.09 -10.66 5.92
CA MET A 288 10.94 -10.67 6.83
C MET A 288 10.54 -12.10 7.21
N LEU A 289 10.37 -12.98 6.22
CA LEU A 289 9.97 -14.39 6.44
C LEU A 289 11.06 -15.24 7.12
N SER A 290 12.30 -14.76 7.17
CA SER A 290 13.38 -15.41 7.94
C SER A 290 13.24 -15.22 9.45
N ARG A 291 12.41 -14.27 9.90
CA ARG A 291 12.20 -13.93 11.31
C ARG A 291 10.94 -14.62 11.84
N ASP A 292 11.06 -15.40 12.89
CA ASP A 292 9.94 -16.21 13.50
C ASP A 292 8.71 -15.36 13.90
N MET A 293 8.89 -14.07 14.13
CA MET A 293 7.79 -13.21 14.58
C MET A 293 6.87 -12.73 13.45
N PHE A 294 7.32 -12.74 12.20
CA PHE A 294 6.48 -12.33 11.06
C PHE A 294 5.74 -13.55 10.50
N THR A 295 4.75 -14.01 11.25
CA THR A 295 3.87 -15.11 10.85
C THR A 295 2.81 -14.63 9.87
N SER A 296 2.07 -15.57 9.27
CA SER A 296 0.93 -15.26 8.38
C SER A 296 -0.18 -14.44 9.04
N ASP A 297 -0.22 -14.36 10.37
CA ASP A 297 -1.17 -13.52 11.09
C ASP A 297 -0.81 -12.04 11.03
N HIS A 298 0.42 -11.71 10.62
CA HIS A 298 0.94 -10.34 10.62
C HIS A 298 1.59 -9.90 9.31
N TYR A 299 2.07 -10.83 8.51
CA TYR A 299 2.78 -10.55 7.28
C TYR A 299 2.55 -11.64 6.23
N VAL A 300 2.12 -11.22 5.04
CA VAL A 300 2.03 -12.09 3.86
C VAL A 300 2.70 -11.46 2.67
N PHE A 301 3.24 -12.29 1.78
CA PHE A 301 3.88 -11.84 0.55
C PHE A 301 3.31 -12.58 -0.64
N TYR A 302 2.78 -11.83 -1.62
CA TYR A 302 2.19 -12.36 -2.83
C TYR A 302 2.82 -11.81 -4.09
N GLN A 303 2.77 -12.60 -5.15
CA GLN A 303 3.23 -12.19 -6.47
C GLN A 303 2.08 -12.21 -7.48
N LYS A 304 2.05 -11.21 -8.37
CA LYS A 304 1.24 -11.26 -9.58
C LYS A 304 2.03 -11.97 -10.66
N GLU A 305 1.53 -13.10 -11.14
CA GLU A 305 2.15 -13.82 -12.26
C GLU A 305 2.12 -12.96 -13.53
N GLY A 306 3.28 -12.77 -14.17
CA GLY A 306 3.42 -11.91 -15.34
C GLY A 306 3.27 -10.41 -15.09
N GLY A 307 3.01 -9.97 -13.83
CA GLY A 307 2.81 -8.56 -13.49
C GLY A 307 4.06 -7.72 -13.72
N TYR A 308 3.88 -6.54 -14.33
CA TYR A 308 4.90 -5.53 -14.55
C TYR A 308 4.83 -4.43 -13.49
N HIS A 309 5.71 -3.43 -13.61
CA HIS A 309 5.69 -2.25 -12.75
C HIS A 309 4.67 -1.22 -13.27
N ASP A 310 3.39 -1.51 -13.10
CA ASP A 310 2.29 -0.73 -13.68
C ASP A 310 1.00 -0.80 -12.82
N LEU A 311 0.01 0.01 -13.21
CA LEU A 311 -1.28 0.09 -12.52
C LEU A 311 -2.19 -1.12 -12.79
N ASP A 312 -1.95 -1.91 -13.84
CA ASP A 312 -2.65 -3.20 -14.03
C ASP A 312 -2.29 -4.18 -12.90
N ALA A 313 -1.01 -4.21 -12.52
CA ALA A 313 -0.56 -5.01 -11.39
C ALA A 313 -1.15 -4.50 -10.06
N VAL A 314 -1.18 -3.18 -9.89
CA VAL A 314 -1.75 -2.53 -8.71
C VAL A 314 -3.23 -2.87 -8.51
N GLN A 315 -4.02 -2.86 -9.59
CA GLN A 315 -5.43 -3.28 -9.50
C GLN A 315 -5.58 -4.69 -8.91
N GLU A 316 -4.72 -5.61 -9.34
CA GLU A 316 -4.77 -6.99 -8.86
C GLU A 316 -4.33 -7.10 -7.38
N TYR A 317 -3.32 -6.33 -6.96
CA TYR A 317 -2.94 -6.29 -5.54
C TYR A 317 -4.07 -5.75 -4.67
N LEU A 318 -4.74 -4.69 -5.08
CA LEU A 318 -5.89 -4.12 -4.38
C LEU A 318 -7.07 -5.09 -4.34
N TYR A 319 -7.37 -5.76 -5.47
CA TYR A 319 -8.44 -6.74 -5.57
C TYR A 319 -8.26 -7.88 -4.56
N ASN A 320 -7.03 -8.34 -4.36
CA ASN A 320 -6.72 -9.43 -3.44
C ASN A 320 -6.56 -8.98 -1.97
N ALA A 321 -6.04 -7.77 -1.72
CA ALA A 321 -5.78 -7.30 -0.36
C ALA A 321 -7.04 -6.77 0.34
N LEU A 322 -7.92 -6.06 -0.37
CA LEU A 322 -9.08 -5.44 0.25
C LEU A 322 -10.05 -6.43 0.92
N PRO A 323 -10.34 -7.61 0.35
CA PRO A 323 -11.13 -8.63 1.05
C PRO A 323 -10.46 -9.20 2.31
N VAL A 324 -9.11 -9.17 2.39
CA VAL A 324 -8.39 -9.56 3.60
C VAL A 324 -8.51 -8.50 4.69
N PHE A 325 -8.54 -7.21 4.32
CA PHE A 325 -8.61 -6.10 5.25
C PHE A 325 -10.05 -5.83 5.71
N PHE A 326 -10.99 -5.85 4.78
CA PHE A 326 -12.34 -5.33 4.96
C PHE A 326 -13.43 -6.29 4.44
N GLY A 327 -13.10 -7.58 4.36
CA GLY A 327 -14.06 -8.60 3.93
C GLY A 327 -15.28 -8.66 4.85
N SER A 328 -16.47 -8.79 4.26
CA SER A 328 -17.70 -9.02 5.03
C SER A 328 -17.64 -10.39 5.71
N GLU A 329 -17.99 -10.45 6.99
CA GLU A 329 -18.24 -11.74 7.65
C GLU A 329 -19.41 -12.44 6.96
N LYS A 330 -19.15 -13.54 6.23
CA LYS A 330 -20.16 -14.34 5.55
C LYS A 330 -20.72 -15.39 6.49
#